data_f6cb91c9018005edcec6bbd19b6a6600
#
_entry.id   f6cb91c9018005edcec6bbd19b6a6600
#
_cell.length_a   1.000
_cell.length_b   1.000
_cell.length_c   1.000
_cell.angle_alpha   90.00
_cell.angle_beta   90.00
_cell.angle_gamma   90.00
#
_symmetry.space_group_name_H-M   'P 1'
#
loop_
_entity.id
_entity.type
_entity.pdbx_description
1 polymer ?
#
loop_
_entity_poly.entity_id
_entity_poly.type
_entity_poly.pdbx_seq_one_letter_code
_entity_poly.pdbx_strand_id
1 'polypeptide(L)'
;MALGIAGCVGGDDGDDGNGGDEIDPEADIEEDVTIELTMDGDFADVQGAIREGLSNAGLDENITVDILPGDFETGARRSDFTAALDANRSSPDIFMMDSGWTIPFVVREQVLNLEEALTSDTLDYVTSDYLPATINTASHPETGNLYGLPLFPDYPVMQYRRDLVEEAGYNPGENNWATEPISWQEFAEIVADVWEYHGQDAYNYGFTTQGDNYEGTSCCTFNEMMTSFGGAYFGDHENLFGPVGERPITVDDEAVVETIQVMRSFMYGPDADDAHPDYPQISSSDLVEFTEEPSREPFTAGNAIFHRNWPYSVRINDEEYGDDFDIMPMPYGVEEGAGNFGGTGGTNSALGGWHLTVNPNSDNPSAAVQVLEAFANESVMNTLFREGGWLPPDPSVTEAADESVAGSMAQYLDTMAVAGENTVPRPVTVVWPDQSPLISGEIHAAYTGDKTAASAMSDLVGQLEDAEQV
;
A
#
# COMPACT_ATOMS: atom_id res chain seq x y z
N MET A 1 16.36 39.45 -70.17
CA MET A 1 17.11 40.42 -69.37
C MET A 1 17.55 39.73 -68.10
N ALA A 2 18.79 39.43 -68.00
CA ALA A 2 19.46 38.87 -66.88
C ALA A 2 19.75 39.96 -65.83
N LEU A 3 19.61 39.66 -64.58
CA LEU A 3 20.41 40.29 -63.55
C LEU A 3 20.50 39.32 -62.37
N GLY A 4 21.67 38.73 -62.22
CA GLY A 4 22.09 38.04 -61.07
C GLY A 4 22.49 39.00 -59.95
N ILE A 5 22.30 38.62 -58.72
CA ILE A 5 23.02 39.12 -57.56
C ILE A 5 23.47 37.96 -56.72
N ALA A 6 24.75 37.92 -56.51
CA ALA A 6 25.47 36.98 -55.70
C ALA A 6 25.29 37.28 -54.22
N GLY A 7 25.22 36.22 -53.44
CA GLY A 7 25.90 35.82 -52.27
C GLY A 7 25.85 36.67 -51.03
N CYS A 8 25.58 36.01 -49.94
CA CYS A 8 26.55 35.94 -48.82
C CYS A 8 26.14 34.73 -47.99
N VAL A 9 27.04 33.82 -47.91
CA VAL A 9 27.09 32.76 -46.89
C VAL A 9 27.35 33.47 -45.58
N GLY A 10 26.44 33.36 -44.65
CA GLY A 10 26.61 33.59 -43.24
C GLY A 10 25.97 32.41 -42.57
N GLY A 11 26.78 31.45 -42.16
CA GLY A 11 26.37 30.45 -41.22
C GLY A 11 26.08 31.14 -39.89
N ASP A 12 24.88 30.98 -39.46
CA ASP A 12 24.52 31.16 -38.07
C ASP A 12 23.97 29.78 -37.66
N ASP A 13 24.86 29.03 -37.05
CA ASP A 13 24.48 27.84 -36.31
C ASP A 13 23.62 28.36 -35.15
N GLY A 14 22.33 28.46 -35.39
CA GLY A 14 21.34 28.61 -34.34
C GLY A 14 21.37 27.29 -33.55
N ASP A 15 22.08 27.32 -32.46
CA ASP A 15 21.91 26.45 -31.32
C ASP A 15 20.45 26.61 -30.89
N ASP A 16 19.57 25.73 -31.35
CA ASP A 16 18.25 25.53 -30.79
C ASP A 16 18.48 24.89 -29.43
N GLY A 17 18.80 25.75 -28.45
CA GLY A 17 18.92 25.39 -27.05
C GLY A 17 17.60 24.88 -26.51
N ASN A 18 17.36 23.61 -26.72
CA ASN A 18 16.57 22.79 -25.83
C ASN A 18 17.56 22.07 -24.89
N GLY A 19 18.29 22.89 -24.12
CA GLY A 19 19.12 22.42 -23.03
C GLY A 19 18.23 22.20 -21.82
N GLY A 20 17.54 21.08 -21.77
CA GLY A 20 17.31 20.44 -20.49
C GLY A 20 18.70 20.00 -20.01
N ASP A 21 19.16 20.53 -18.88
CA ASP A 21 20.42 20.09 -18.27
C ASP A 21 20.34 18.57 -18.13
N GLU A 22 21.36 17.88 -18.67
CA GLU A 22 21.46 16.41 -18.58
C GLU A 22 21.48 16.06 -17.09
N ILE A 23 20.54 15.19 -16.65
CA ILE A 23 20.45 14.78 -15.25
C ILE A 23 21.65 13.87 -14.99
N ASP A 24 22.49 14.27 -14.06
CA ASP A 24 23.68 13.53 -13.67
C ASP A 24 23.59 13.14 -12.18
N PRO A 25 23.36 11.86 -11.87
CA PRO A 25 23.28 11.38 -10.48
C PRO A 25 24.61 11.47 -9.73
N GLU A 26 25.74 11.62 -10.44
CA GLU A 26 27.06 11.75 -9.85
C GLU A 26 27.60 13.20 -9.90
N ALA A 27 26.72 14.18 -10.22
CA ALA A 27 27.12 15.58 -10.27
C ALA A 27 27.60 16.10 -8.91
N ASP A 28 28.72 16.82 -8.90
CA ASP A 28 29.17 17.57 -7.72
C ASP A 28 28.18 18.73 -7.43
N ILE A 29 27.60 18.77 -6.26
CA ILE A 29 26.70 19.85 -5.83
C ILE A 29 27.52 20.95 -5.15
N GLU A 30 27.82 22.00 -5.89
CA GLU A 30 28.75 23.07 -5.43
C GLU A 30 28.11 24.08 -4.46
N GLU A 31 26.77 24.22 -4.46
CA GLU A 31 26.01 25.17 -3.63
C GLU A 31 25.02 24.44 -2.74
N ASP A 32 24.68 25.02 -1.59
CA ASP A 32 23.66 24.45 -0.68
C ASP A 32 22.30 24.37 -1.39
N VAL A 33 21.75 23.15 -1.49
CA VAL A 33 20.48 22.85 -2.12
C VAL A 33 19.54 22.22 -1.10
N THR A 34 18.27 22.63 -1.09
CA THR A 34 17.22 21.97 -0.33
C THR A 34 16.33 21.19 -1.28
N ILE A 35 16.17 19.90 -1.07
CA ILE A 35 15.24 19.02 -1.77
C ILE A 35 14.00 18.83 -0.91
N GLU A 36 12.87 19.29 -1.40
CA GLU A 36 11.56 19.16 -0.77
C GLU A 36 10.94 17.81 -1.14
N LEU A 37 10.71 16.95 -0.15
CA LEU A 37 10.12 15.64 -0.29
C LEU A 37 8.77 15.61 0.45
N THR A 38 7.67 15.45 -0.28
CA THR A 38 6.35 15.31 0.34
C THR A 38 6.07 13.85 0.67
N MET A 39 5.89 13.57 1.97
CA MET A 39 5.55 12.26 2.53
C MET A 39 4.36 12.41 3.50
N ASP A 40 3.87 11.31 4.08
CA ASP A 40 2.89 11.44 5.17
C ASP A 40 3.51 11.97 6.48
N GLY A 41 2.65 12.27 7.47
CA GLY A 41 3.07 12.93 8.69
C GLY A 41 4.06 12.13 9.54
N ASP A 42 3.97 10.81 9.52
CA ASP A 42 4.82 9.93 10.34
C ASP A 42 6.29 10.04 9.96
N PHE A 43 6.58 10.25 8.67
CA PHE A 43 7.95 10.50 8.20
C PHE A 43 8.52 11.83 8.71
N ALA A 44 7.68 12.84 8.85
CA ALA A 44 8.13 14.13 9.39
C ALA A 44 8.57 14.01 10.86
N ASP A 45 7.94 13.12 11.64
CA ASP A 45 8.29 12.89 13.04
C ASP A 45 9.66 12.25 13.20
N VAL A 46 10.08 11.42 12.24
CA VAL A 46 11.39 10.74 12.26
C VAL A 46 12.41 11.34 11.27
N GLN A 47 12.12 12.50 10.70
CA GLN A 47 12.97 13.14 9.67
C GLN A 47 14.44 13.31 10.11
N GLY A 48 14.69 13.47 11.41
CA GLY A 48 16.06 13.57 11.94
C GLY A 48 16.88 12.30 11.71
N ALA A 49 16.27 11.13 11.98
CA ALA A 49 16.89 9.82 11.74
C ALA A 49 17.05 9.54 10.25
N ILE A 50 16.07 9.93 9.43
CA ILE A 50 16.15 9.79 7.96
C ILE A 50 17.32 10.62 7.41
N ARG A 51 17.45 11.89 7.78
CA ARG A 51 18.57 12.75 7.35
C ARG A 51 19.93 12.19 7.78
N GLU A 52 20.04 11.64 8.99
CA GLU A 52 21.24 10.97 9.44
C GLU A 52 21.53 9.71 8.61
N GLY A 53 20.51 8.91 8.30
CA GLY A 53 20.61 7.74 7.43
C GLY A 53 21.10 8.10 6.04
N LEU A 54 20.50 9.11 5.41
CA LEU A 54 20.88 9.60 4.09
C LEU A 54 22.34 10.12 4.05
N SER A 55 22.74 10.86 5.07
CA SER A 55 24.14 11.31 5.22
C SER A 55 25.10 10.14 5.37
N ASN A 56 24.75 9.11 6.15
CA ASN A 56 25.56 7.90 6.33
C ASN A 56 25.61 7.06 5.05
N ALA A 57 24.58 7.12 4.19
CA ALA A 57 24.54 6.50 2.87
C ALA A 57 25.39 7.22 1.82
N GLY A 58 25.95 8.39 2.17
CA GLY A 58 26.87 9.14 1.31
C GLY A 58 26.21 10.27 0.52
N LEU A 59 25.00 10.71 0.88
CA LEU A 59 24.39 11.91 0.29
C LEU A 59 25.31 13.11 0.45
N ASP A 60 25.47 13.90 -0.62
CA ASP A 60 26.33 15.09 -0.64
C ASP A 60 25.98 16.05 0.52
N GLU A 61 27.00 16.57 1.19
CA GLU A 61 26.83 17.45 2.36
C GLU A 61 26.13 18.79 2.06
N ASN A 62 26.12 19.20 0.79
CA ASN A 62 25.42 20.40 0.32
C ASN A 62 23.93 20.13 0.04
N ILE A 63 23.45 18.87 0.09
CA ILE A 63 22.04 18.53 -0.08
C ILE A 63 21.36 18.40 1.28
N THR A 64 20.35 19.24 1.50
CA THR A 64 19.46 19.14 2.66
C THR A 64 18.11 18.60 2.20
N VAL A 65 17.63 17.48 2.80
CA VAL A 65 16.29 16.96 2.53
C VAL A 65 15.31 17.57 3.53
N ASP A 66 14.24 18.21 3.04
CA ASP A 66 13.15 18.74 3.85
C ASP A 66 11.89 17.93 3.61
N ILE A 67 11.44 17.19 4.65
CA ILE A 67 10.26 16.34 4.57
C ILE A 67 9.03 17.19 4.89
N LEU A 68 8.20 17.40 3.88
CA LEU A 68 6.95 18.15 3.97
C LEU A 68 5.82 17.17 4.26
N PRO A 69 5.08 17.32 5.38
CA PRO A 69 3.96 16.46 5.69
C PRO A 69 2.83 16.68 4.68
N GLY A 70 2.48 15.66 3.91
CA GLY A 70 1.30 15.58 3.06
C GLY A 70 0.09 15.07 3.84
N ASP A 71 -1.06 15.04 3.17
CA ASP A 71 -2.28 14.48 3.74
C ASP A 71 -2.10 12.98 4.04
N PHE A 72 -2.64 12.50 5.14
CA PHE A 72 -2.56 11.08 5.50
C PHE A 72 -3.44 10.24 4.58
N GLU A 73 -4.58 10.78 4.12
CA GLU A 73 -5.47 10.12 3.18
C GLU A 73 -4.87 10.14 1.77
N THR A 74 -4.68 8.94 1.17
CA THR A 74 -3.95 8.73 -0.08
C THR A 74 -4.59 9.43 -1.28
N GLY A 75 -5.92 9.51 -1.38
CA GLY A 75 -6.64 10.17 -2.47
C GLY A 75 -6.51 11.70 -2.43
N ALA A 76 -6.49 12.31 -1.23
CA ALA A 76 -6.22 13.73 -1.07
C ALA A 76 -4.79 14.06 -1.53
N ARG A 77 -3.79 13.26 -1.13
CA ARG A 77 -2.40 13.40 -1.57
C ARG A 77 -2.26 13.27 -3.07
N ARG A 78 -2.92 12.28 -3.71
CA ARG A 78 -2.96 12.16 -5.18
C ARG A 78 -3.48 13.42 -5.85
N SER A 79 -4.54 14.02 -5.30
CA SER A 79 -5.15 15.24 -5.83
C SER A 79 -4.16 16.42 -5.77
N ASP A 80 -3.44 16.57 -4.66
CA ASP A 80 -2.43 17.61 -4.48
C ASP A 80 -1.26 17.45 -5.45
N PHE A 81 -0.77 16.23 -5.65
CA PHE A 81 0.33 15.93 -6.59
C PHE A 81 -0.11 16.17 -8.04
N THR A 82 -1.32 15.75 -8.40
CA THR A 82 -1.91 16.06 -9.72
C THR A 82 -1.94 17.56 -9.96
N ALA A 83 -2.41 18.34 -8.99
CA ALA A 83 -2.48 19.80 -9.11
C ALA A 83 -1.09 20.46 -9.20
N ALA A 84 -0.07 19.91 -8.53
CA ALA A 84 1.29 20.40 -8.63
C ALA A 84 1.90 20.13 -10.02
N LEU A 85 1.77 18.92 -10.52
CA LEU A 85 2.31 18.49 -11.82
C LEU A 85 1.59 19.15 -12.98
N ASP A 86 0.26 19.23 -12.97
CA ASP A 86 -0.52 19.92 -14.02
C ASP A 86 -0.21 21.43 -14.10
N ALA A 87 0.17 22.03 -12.97
CA ALA A 87 0.59 23.43 -12.92
C ALA A 87 2.07 23.65 -13.23
N ASN A 88 2.83 22.58 -13.55
CA ASN A 88 4.29 22.59 -13.73
C ASN A 88 5.02 23.30 -12.58
N ARG A 89 4.64 23.02 -11.34
CA ARG A 89 5.33 23.56 -10.17
C ARG A 89 6.66 22.84 -10.01
N SER A 90 7.71 23.57 -9.64
CA SER A 90 9.03 22.98 -9.36
C SER A 90 9.13 22.39 -7.95
N SER A 91 8.16 22.64 -7.09
CA SER A 91 8.07 22.11 -5.71
C SER A 91 6.74 21.37 -5.50
N PRO A 92 6.76 20.23 -4.76
CA PRO A 92 7.94 19.55 -4.22
C PRO A 92 8.82 18.91 -5.30
N ASP A 93 10.10 18.62 -4.98
CA ASP A 93 11.05 17.95 -5.86
C ASP A 93 10.77 16.45 -5.99
N ILE A 94 10.34 15.83 -4.89
CA ILE A 94 10.09 14.39 -4.80
C ILE A 94 8.71 14.17 -4.18
N PHE A 95 7.95 13.21 -4.76
CA PHE A 95 6.66 12.80 -4.28
C PHE A 95 6.71 11.36 -3.75
N MET A 96 6.13 11.10 -2.60
CA MET A 96 5.83 9.75 -2.14
C MET A 96 4.44 9.35 -2.65
N MET A 97 4.42 8.53 -3.70
CA MET A 97 3.22 8.07 -4.39
C MET A 97 2.81 6.67 -3.97
N ASP A 98 1.52 6.46 -3.74
CA ASP A 98 0.95 5.13 -3.47
C ASP A 98 1.04 4.24 -4.72
N SER A 99 1.41 2.98 -4.53
CA SER A 99 1.54 1.97 -5.58
C SER A 99 0.25 1.77 -6.42
N GLY A 100 -0.91 2.11 -5.86
CA GLY A 100 -2.21 1.97 -6.54
C GLY A 100 -2.48 3.02 -7.59
N TRP A 101 -1.84 4.19 -7.51
CA TRP A 101 -2.09 5.29 -8.46
C TRP A 101 -0.82 5.93 -9.04
N THR A 102 0.34 5.30 -8.87
CA THR A 102 1.60 5.74 -9.52
C THR A 102 1.53 5.54 -11.04
N ILE A 103 1.00 4.42 -11.51
CA ILE A 103 0.95 4.06 -12.94
C ILE A 103 0.32 5.14 -13.85
N PRO A 104 -0.81 5.79 -13.52
CA PRO A 104 -1.34 6.89 -14.32
C PRO A 104 -0.37 8.05 -14.56
N PHE A 105 0.48 8.37 -13.58
CA PHE A 105 1.52 9.41 -13.74
C PHE A 105 2.67 8.92 -14.61
N VAL A 106 3.06 7.65 -14.47
CA VAL A 106 4.08 6.98 -15.28
C VAL A 106 3.68 6.96 -16.76
N VAL A 107 2.48 6.46 -17.07
CA VAL A 107 1.99 6.35 -18.46
C VAL A 107 1.82 7.70 -19.14
N ARG A 108 1.55 8.76 -18.37
CA ARG A 108 1.46 10.14 -18.88
C ARG A 108 2.81 10.87 -18.90
N GLU A 109 3.89 10.19 -18.51
CA GLU A 109 5.24 10.77 -18.40
C GLU A 109 5.24 12.05 -17.52
N GLN A 110 4.42 12.06 -16.46
CA GLN A 110 4.30 13.20 -15.53
C GLN A 110 5.34 13.15 -14.42
N VAL A 111 6.11 12.09 -14.31
CA VAL A 111 7.24 11.91 -13.39
C VAL A 111 8.49 11.51 -14.15
N LEU A 112 9.64 11.72 -13.56
CA LEU A 112 10.94 11.49 -14.22
C LEU A 112 11.16 10.01 -14.52
N ASN A 113 11.71 9.71 -15.70
CA ASN A 113 12.15 8.38 -16.06
C ASN A 113 13.45 8.03 -15.31
N LEU A 114 13.33 7.16 -14.29
CA LEU A 114 14.46 6.75 -13.46
C LEU A 114 15.40 5.78 -14.16
N GLU A 115 14.94 5.05 -15.19
CA GLU A 115 15.78 4.20 -16.04
C GLU A 115 16.93 4.98 -16.69
N GLU A 116 16.71 6.27 -16.98
CA GLU A 116 17.70 7.17 -17.60
C GLU A 116 18.43 8.04 -16.58
N ALA A 117 17.92 8.15 -15.36
CA ALA A 117 18.39 9.11 -14.37
C ALA A 117 19.23 8.50 -13.24
N LEU A 118 18.98 7.25 -12.86
CA LEU A 118 19.74 6.54 -11.83
C LEU A 118 21.10 6.07 -12.36
N THR A 119 22.05 5.85 -11.45
CA THR A 119 23.27 5.12 -11.77
C THR A 119 22.95 3.68 -12.18
N SER A 120 23.77 3.07 -13.04
CA SER A 120 23.58 1.68 -13.46
C SER A 120 23.63 0.72 -12.28
N ASP A 121 24.44 0.98 -11.28
CA ASP A 121 24.61 0.12 -10.12
C ASP A 121 23.34 0.14 -9.24
N THR A 122 22.74 1.31 -9.01
CA THR A 122 21.46 1.42 -8.27
C THR A 122 20.30 0.82 -9.06
N LEU A 123 20.22 1.08 -10.37
CA LEU A 123 19.17 0.54 -11.21
C LEU A 123 19.22 -0.98 -11.25
N ASP A 124 20.41 -1.58 -11.44
CA ASP A 124 20.60 -3.02 -11.43
C ASP A 124 20.20 -3.64 -10.07
N TYR A 125 20.58 -3.01 -8.95
CA TYR A 125 20.20 -3.46 -7.60
C TYR A 125 18.67 -3.40 -7.41
N VAL A 126 18.05 -2.26 -7.66
CA VAL A 126 16.61 -2.06 -7.47
C VAL A 126 15.80 -3.04 -8.32
N THR A 127 16.17 -3.24 -9.59
CA THR A 127 15.40 -4.10 -10.49
C THR A 127 15.65 -5.60 -10.28
N SER A 128 16.77 -6.00 -9.65
CA SER A 128 17.14 -7.41 -9.43
C SER A 128 16.75 -7.93 -8.05
N ASP A 129 16.88 -7.10 -7.01
CA ASP A 129 16.84 -7.55 -5.62
C ASP A 129 15.55 -7.11 -4.89
N TYR A 130 14.84 -6.08 -5.40
CA TYR A 130 13.55 -5.67 -4.81
C TYR A 130 12.42 -6.64 -5.18
N LEU A 131 11.38 -6.66 -4.37
CA LEU A 131 10.16 -7.43 -4.63
C LEU A 131 9.60 -7.11 -6.02
N PRO A 132 9.44 -8.10 -6.93
CA PRO A 132 8.96 -7.85 -8.29
C PRO A 132 7.61 -7.11 -8.35
N ALA A 133 6.75 -7.33 -7.37
CA ALA A 133 5.45 -6.67 -7.31
C ALA A 133 5.57 -5.14 -7.10
N THR A 134 6.57 -4.68 -6.31
CA THR A 134 6.82 -3.25 -6.11
C THR A 134 7.42 -2.61 -7.36
N ILE A 135 8.27 -3.33 -8.09
CA ILE A 135 8.82 -2.87 -9.38
C ILE A 135 7.71 -2.73 -10.43
N ASN A 136 6.80 -3.70 -10.51
CA ASN A 136 5.70 -3.66 -11.47
C ASN A 136 4.77 -2.46 -11.28
N THR A 137 4.57 -2.00 -10.04
CA THR A 137 3.73 -0.83 -9.73
C THR A 137 4.48 0.52 -9.88
N ALA A 138 5.80 0.47 -10.04
CA ALA A 138 6.68 1.63 -10.22
C ALA A 138 7.17 1.81 -11.67
N SER A 139 6.86 0.87 -12.56
CA SER A 139 7.38 0.81 -13.93
C SER A 139 6.30 1.06 -14.98
N HIS A 140 6.73 1.56 -16.14
CA HIS A 140 5.83 1.76 -17.27
C HIS A 140 5.38 0.39 -17.82
N PRO A 141 4.06 0.11 -17.90
CA PRO A 141 3.54 -1.23 -18.21
C PRO A 141 3.89 -1.75 -19.61
N GLU A 142 4.17 -0.86 -20.58
CA GLU A 142 4.52 -1.27 -21.95
C GLU A 142 6.03 -1.37 -22.19
N THR A 143 6.82 -0.46 -21.59
CA THR A 143 8.27 -0.40 -21.83
C THR A 143 9.08 -1.13 -20.76
N GLY A 144 8.53 -1.28 -19.56
CA GLY A 144 9.21 -1.82 -18.39
C GLY A 144 10.16 -0.83 -17.70
N ASN A 145 10.32 0.39 -18.22
CA ASN A 145 11.20 1.40 -17.65
C ASN A 145 10.73 1.81 -16.25
N LEU A 146 11.66 1.95 -15.33
CA LEU A 146 11.41 2.38 -13.96
C LEU A 146 11.17 3.90 -13.90
N TYR A 147 10.11 4.33 -13.20
CA TYR A 147 9.77 5.74 -12.96
C TYR A 147 9.62 6.09 -11.47
N GLY A 148 9.41 5.09 -10.62
CA GLY A 148 9.35 5.25 -9.18
C GLY A 148 10.38 4.35 -8.49
N LEU A 149 11.08 4.86 -7.48
CA LEU A 149 11.88 4.02 -6.59
C LEU A 149 10.95 3.41 -5.53
N PRO A 150 10.75 2.09 -5.47
CA PRO A 150 10.00 1.51 -4.37
C PRO A 150 10.65 1.86 -3.02
N LEU A 151 9.88 2.51 -2.15
CA LEU A 151 10.35 2.93 -0.84
C LEU A 151 10.14 1.83 0.20
N PHE A 152 8.95 1.27 0.23
CA PHE A 152 8.60 0.09 1.03
C PHE A 152 7.33 -0.58 0.48
N PRO A 153 7.25 -1.91 0.51
CA PRO A 153 5.99 -2.63 0.42
C PRO A 153 5.23 -2.48 1.74
N ASP A 154 3.91 -2.55 1.66
CA ASP A 154 3.07 -2.51 2.84
C ASP A 154 2.03 -3.63 2.74
N TYR A 155 1.94 -4.47 3.76
CA TYR A 155 0.99 -5.57 3.80
C TYR A 155 0.50 -5.82 5.22
N PRO A 156 -0.82 -5.89 5.43
CA PRO A 156 -1.39 -5.96 6.77
C PRO A 156 -1.23 -7.33 7.41
N VAL A 157 -1.34 -7.31 8.73
CA VAL A 157 -1.45 -8.50 9.57
C VAL A 157 -2.59 -8.34 10.56
N MET A 158 -3.04 -9.45 11.12
CA MET A 158 -3.95 -9.44 12.24
C MET A 158 -3.15 -9.23 13.53
N GLN A 159 -3.53 -8.24 14.32
CA GLN A 159 -2.94 -7.86 15.59
C GLN A 159 -3.90 -8.23 16.71
N TYR A 160 -3.39 -8.66 17.87
CA TYR A 160 -4.26 -9.04 18.97
C TYR A 160 -3.65 -8.83 20.36
N ARG A 161 -4.50 -8.64 21.34
CA ARG A 161 -4.16 -8.60 22.76
C ARG A 161 -3.95 -10.04 23.26
N ARG A 162 -2.68 -10.45 23.26
CA ARG A 162 -2.26 -11.80 23.63
C ARG A 162 -2.69 -12.16 25.06
N ASP A 163 -2.55 -11.24 25.99
CA ASP A 163 -2.98 -11.42 27.37
C ASP A 163 -4.47 -11.79 27.49
N LEU A 164 -5.34 -11.06 26.78
CA LEU A 164 -6.78 -11.30 26.81
C LEU A 164 -7.17 -12.64 26.17
N VAL A 165 -6.48 -13.01 25.10
CA VAL A 165 -6.67 -14.28 24.40
C VAL A 165 -6.24 -15.46 25.29
N GLU A 166 -5.08 -15.35 25.95
CA GLU A 166 -4.56 -16.36 26.87
C GLU A 166 -5.44 -16.49 28.13
N GLU A 167 -5.94 -15.37 28.69
CA GLU A 167 -6.86 -15.38 29.83
C GLU A 167 -8.20 -16.08 29.50
N ALA A 168 -8.67 -15.99 28.28
CA ALA A 168 -9.85 -16.71 27.78
C ALA A 168 -9.59 -18.20 27.53
N GLY A 169 -8.33 -18.66 27.63
CA GLY A 169 -7.95 -20.06 27.58
C GLY A 169 -7.40 -20.54 26.25
N TYR A 170 -7.14 -19.64 25.31
CA TYR A 170 -6.44 -19.94 24.06
C TYR A 170 -4.93 -19.91 24.26
N ASN A 171 -4.18 -20.63 23.43
CA ASN A 171 -2.74 -20.71 23.51
C ASN A 171 -2.10 -20.38 22.14
N PRO A 172 -1.97 -19.10 21.76
CA PRO A 172 -1.44 -18.70 20.47
C PRO A 172 -0.08 -19.32 20.13
N GLY A 173 0.83 -19.37 21.12
CA GLY A 173 2.17 -19.94 20.95
C GLY A 173 2.16 -21.46 20.70
N GLU A 174 1.30 -22.24 21.41
CA GLU A 174 1.19 -23.69 21.22
C GLU A 174 0.52 -24.03 19.87
N ASN A 175 -0.34 -23.15 19.38
CA ASN A 175 -1.06 -23.30 18.12
C ASN A 175 -0.35 -22.64 16.93
N ASN A 176 0.87 -22.10 17.14
CA ASN A 176 1.70 -21.44 16.11
C ASN A 176 0.98 -20.33 15.35
N TRP A 177 0.16 -19.52 16.01
CA TRP A 177 -0.60 -18.45 15.35
C TRP A 177 0.30 -17.46 14.59
N ALA A 178 1.55 -17.31 15.00
CA ALA A 178 2.50 -16.45 14.30
C ALA A 178 2.74 -16.86 12.84
N THR A 179 2.60 -18.18 12.51
CA THR A 179 2.95 -18.70 11.17
C THR A 179 1.89 -19.59 10.55
N GLU A 180 0.93 -20.06 11.33
CA GLU A 180 -0.15 -20.96 10.88
C GLU A 180 -1.45 -20.16 10.81
N PRO A 181 -1.92 -19.74 9.61
CA PRO A 181 -3.16 -19.00 9.47
C PRO A 181 -4.38 -19.86 9.82
N ILE A 182 -5.40 -19.25 10.43
CA ILE A 182 -6.67 -19.89 10.75
C ILE A 182 -7.78 -19.45 9.79
N SER A 183 -8.90 -20.18 9.73
CA SER A 183 -10.03 -19.77 8.90
C SER A 183 -10.74 -18.54 9.50
N TRP A 184 -11.42 -17.74 8.65
CA TRP A 184 -12.29 -16.65 9.11
C TRP A 184 -13.39 -17.14 10.06
N GLN A 185 -13.86 -18.37 9.87
CA GLN A 185 -14.85 -18.96 10.77
C GLN A 185 -14.26 -19.21 12.16
N GLU A 186 -13.09 -19.86 12.23
CA GLU A 186 -12.40 -20.12 13.49
C GLU A 186 -11.99 -18.80 14.17
N PHE A 187 -11.47 -17.84 13.41
CA PHE A 187 -11.15 -16.51 13.90
C PHE A 187 -12.37 -15.84 14.54
N ALA A 188 -13.51 -15.83 13.86
CA ALA A 188 -14.72 -15.20 14.36
C ALA A 188 -15.26 -15.87 15.63
N GLU A 189 -15.19 -17.21 15.70
CA GLU A 189 -15.55 -17.97 16.91
C GLU A 189 -14.64 -17.61 18.09
N ILE A 190 -13.32 -17.55 17.87
CA ILE A 190 -12.34 -17.15 18.89
C ILE A 190 -12.60 -15.72 19.37
N VAL A 191 -12.78 -14.76 18.45
CA VAL A 191 -13.05 -13.37 18.81
C VAL A 191 -14.33 -13.26 19.64
N ALA A 192 -15.40 -13.92 19.23
CA ALA A 192 -16.67 -13.90 19.95
C ALA A 192 -16.53 -14.48 21.37
N ASP A 193 -15.84 -15.61 21.52
CA ASP A 193 -15.59 -16.27 22.82
C ASP A 193 -14.75 -15.40 23.75
N VAL A 194 -13.67 -14.79 23.23
CA VAL A 194 -12.79 -13.89 24.00
C VAL A 194 -13.53 -12.64 24.43
N TRP A 195 -14.32 -12.05 23.52
CA TRP A 195 -15.13 -10.87 23.79
C TRP A 195 -16.25 -11.13 24.83
N GLU A 196 -16.90 -12.31 24.75
CA GLU A 196 -17.88 -12.73 25.74
C GLU A 196 -17.24 -13.00 27.12
N TYR A 197 -16.05 -13.66 27.15
CA TYR A 197 -15.31 -13.97 28.37
C TYR A 197 -14.95 -12.72 29.17
N HIS A 198 -14.44 -11.68 28.51
CA HIS A 198 -14.06 -10.42 29.16
C HIS A 198 -15.26 -9.48 29.38
N GLY A 199 -16.37 -9.72 28.70
CA GLY A 199 -17.59 -8.92 28.75
C GLY A 199 -17.62 -7.81 27.69
N GLN A 200 -18.64 -7.85 26.85
CA GLN A 200 -18.84 -6.90 25.75
C GLN A 200 -19.06 -5.44 26.22
N ASP A 201 -19.36 -5.22 27.50
CA ASP A 201 -19.41 -3.88 28.10
C ASP A 201 -18.01 -3.32 28.44
N ALA A 202 -16.98 -4.19 28.53
CA ALA A 202 -15.62 -3.80 28.87
C ALA A 202 -14.79 -3.38 27.63
N TYR A 203 -15.09 -3.99 26.49
CA TYR A 203 -14.42 -3.72 25.21
C TYR A 203 -15.48 -3.37 24.16
N ASN A 204 -15.33 -2.23 23.51
CA ASN A 204 -16.29 -1.77 22.51
C ASN A 204 -16.33 -2.69 21.27
N TYR A 205 -15.19 -3.33 20.97
CA TYR A 205 -15.00 -4.15 19.78
C TYR A 205 -14.26 -5.44 20.11
N GLY A 206 -14.75 -6.57 19.63
CA GLY A 206 -13.96 -7.80 19.53
C GLY A 206 -12.91 -7.67 18.44
N PHE A 207 -13.29 -7.06 17.30
CA PHE A 207 -12.45 -6.88 16.13
C PHE A 207 -12.63 -5.49 15.51
N THR A 208 -11.53 -4.85 15.06
CA THR A 208 -11.54 -3.61 14.29
C THR A 208 -10.77 -3.75 12.99
N THR A 209 -11.29 -3.14 11.94
CA THR A 209 -10.71 -3.06 10.60
C THR A 209 -11.28 -1.87 9.86
N GLN A 210 -10.77 -1.55 8.68
CA GLN A 210 -11.26 -0.47 7.83
C GLN A 210 -12.47 -0.94 7.02
N GLY A 211 -13.52 -0.12 6.96
CA GLY A 211 -14.75 -0.41 6.23
C GLY A 211 -15.46 0.82 5.68
N ASP A 212 -14.84 2.00 5.75
CA ASP A 212 -15.39 3.24 5.19
C ASP A 212 -15.41 3.22 3.65
N ASN A 213 -16.14 4.15 3.06
CA ASN A 213 -16.21 4.34 1.61
C ASN A 213 -15.00 5.11 1.10
N TYR A 214 -13.87 4.45 0.97
CA TYR A 214 -12.60 5.04 0.51
C TYR A 214 -11.74 3.97 -0.20
N GLU A 215 -10.59 4.37 -0.76
CA GLU A 215 -9.71 3.48 -1.52
C GLU A 215 -9.24 2.27 -0.70
N GLY A 216 -8.94 2.42 0.59
CA GLY A 216 -8.48 1.33 1.46
C GLY A 216 -9.45 0.15 1.55
N THR A 217 -10.75 0.37 1.37
CA THR A 217 -11.73 -0.72 1.31
C THR A 217 -11.62 -1.50 0.01
N SER A 218 -11.59 -0.82 -1.14
CA SER A 218 -11.51 -1.50 -2.45
C SER A 218 -10.14 -2.11 -2.74
N CYS A 219 -9.05 -1.42 -2.40
CA CYS A 219 -7.71 -1.93 -2.66
C CYS A 219 -7.33 -3.08 -1.74
N CYS A 220 -7.79 -3.05 -0.51
CA CYS A 220 -7.09 -3.68 0.58
C CYS A 220 -8.02 -4.55 1.42
N THR A 221 -8.77 -4.03 2.38
CA THR A 221 -9.53 -4.86 3.33
C THR A 221 -10.53 -5.80 2.65
N PHE A 222 -11.24 -5.33 1.65
CA PHE A 222 -12.17 -6.18 0.91
C PHE A 222 -11.43 -7.09 -0.07
N ASN A 223 -10.40 -6.61 -0.77
CA ASN A 223 -9.64 -7.39 -1.74
C ASN A 223 -8.98 -8.61 -1.10
N GLU A 224 -8.29 -8.45 0.04
CA GLU A 224 -7.65 -9.57 0.74
C GLU A 224 -8.67 -10.59 1.26
N MET A 225 -9.75 -10.12 1.86
CA MET A 225 -10.79 -11.01 2.37
C MET A 225 -11.50 -11.74 1.24
N MET A 226 -11.94 -11.04 0.18
CA MET A 226 -12.57 -11.60 -1.01
C MET A 226 -11.69 -12.66 -1.68
N THR A 227 -10.40 -12.35 -1.86
CA THR A 227 -9.45 -13.28 -2.46
C THR A 227 -9.26 -14.53 -1.61
N SER A 228 -9.29 -14.40 -0.27
CA SER A 228 -9.23 -15.53 0.66
C SER A 228 -10.45 -16.44 0.60
N PHE A 229 -11.61 -15.92 0.18
CA PHE A 229 -12.83 -16.71 -0.10
C PHE A 229 -12.84 -17.28 -1.53
N GLY A 230 -11.82 -17.00 -2.34
CA GLY A 230 -11.71 -17.46 -3.72
C GLY A 230 -12.41 -16.57 -4.74
N GLY A 231 -12.89 -15.40 -4.34
CA GLY A 231 -13.45 -14.37 -5.22
C GLY A 231 -12.38 -13.46 -5.84
N ALA A 232 -12.73 -12.74 -6.90
CA ALA A 232 -11.85 -11.79 -7.56
C ALA A 232 -12.64 -10.69 -8.28
N TYR A 233 -12.02 -9.52 -8.47
CA TYR A 233 -12.63 -8.44 -9.27
C TYR A 233 -12.70 -8.77 -10.76
N PHE A 234 -11.63 -9.38 -11.31
CA PHE A 234 -11.43 -9.58 -12.74
C PHE A 234 -11.02 -11.02 -13.11
N GLY A 235 -11.48 -12.02 -12.37
CA GLY A 235 -11.12 -13.41 -12.60
C GLY A 235 -9.69 -13.74 -12.16
N ASP A 236 -8.93 -14.43 -13.00
CA ASP A 236 -7.59 -14.91 -12.67
C ASP A 236 -6.62 -13.76 -12.30
N HIS A 237 -5.65 -14.05 -11.43
CA HIS A 237 -4.68 -13.08 -10.91
C HIS A 237 -4.00 -12.24 -12.00
N GLU A 238 -3.70 -12.84 -13.16
CA GLU A 238 -3.06 -12.15 -14.29
C GLU A 238 -3.89 -10.96 -14.80
N ASN A 239 -5.21 -11.00 -14.66
CA ASN A 239 -6.11 -9.93 -15.08
C ASN A 239 -6.03 -8.66 -14.22
N LEU A 240 -5.39 -8.72 -13.06
CA LEU A 240 -5.11 -7.52 -12.25
C LEU A 240 -4.19 -6.53 -12.99
N PHE A 241 -3.39 -7.01 -13.92
CA PHE A 241 -2.44 -6.21 -14.70
C PHE A 241 -2.97 -5.82 -16.09
N GLY A 242 -4.19 -6.20 -16.43
CA GLY A 242 -4.82 -5.93 -17.74
C GLY A 242 -4.94 -7.18 -18.62
N PRO A 243 -5.19 -7.04 -19.92
CA PRO A 243 -5.45 -5.78 -20.61
C PRO A 243 -6.82 -5.17 -20.28
N VAL A 244 -6.89 -3.87 -20.13
CA VAL A 244 -8.15 -3.13 -19.90
C VAL A 244 -9.08 -3.33 -21.09
N GLY A 245 -10.38 -3.55 -20.82
CA GLY A 245 -11.42 -3.78 -21.82
C GLY A 245 -11.52 -5.22 -22.34
N GLU A 246 -10.60 -6.12 -21.98
CA GLU A 246 -10.61 -7.54 -22.40
C GLU A 246 -10.72 -8.53 -21.23
N ARG A 247 -10.53 -8.08 -20.00
CA ARG A 247 -10.59 -8.92 -18.79
C ARG A 247 -12.04 -9.13 -18.35
N PRO A 248 -12.38 -10.32 -17.76
CA PRO A 248 -13.71 -10.56 -17.23
C PRO A 248 -13.95 -9.69 -15.98
N ILE A 249 -15.21 -9.38 -15.72
CA ILE A 249 -15.65 -8.77 -14.45
C ILE A 249 -16.38 -9.87 -13.68
N THR A 250 -15.91 -10.18 -12.47
CA THR A 250 -16.36 -11.32 -11.66
C THR A 250 -16.85 -10.93 -10.27
N VAL A 251 -17.12 -9.64 -10.08
CA VAL A 251 -17.54 -9.08 -8.78
C VAL A 251 -18.89 -9.61 -8.29
N ASP A 252 -19.75 -10.16 -9.15
CA ASP A 252 -21.05 -10.73 -8.79
C ASP A 252 -21.01 -12.25 -8.54
N ASP A 253 -19.82 -12.87 -8.54
CA ASP A 253 -19.63 -14.26 -8.19
C ASP A 253 -19.99 -14.53 -6.72
N GLU A 254 -20.39 -15.78 -6.41
CA GLU A 254 -20.90 -16.22 -5.13
C GLU A 254 -19.90 -15.90 -3.99
N ALA A 255 -18.60 -16.12 -4.19
CA ALA A 255 -17.56 -15.88 -3.18
C ALA A 255 -17.44 -14.39 -2.80
N VAL A 256 -17.64 -13.49 -3.77
CA VAL A 256 -17.61 -12.03 -3.54
C VAL A 256 -18.83 -11.60 -2.70
N VAL A 257 -20.00 -12.10 -3.07
CA VAL A 257 -21.26 -11.85 -2.32
C VAL A 257 -21.16 -12.42 -0.90
N GLU A 258 -20.64 -13.65 -0.74
CA GLU A 258 -20.43 -14.29 0.55
C GLU A 258 -19.51 -13.45 1.45
N THR A 259 -18.41 -12.92 0.92
CA THR A 259 -17.48 -12.06 1.68
C THR A 259 -18.19 -10.85 2.29
N ILE A 260 -19.06 -10.19 1.53
CA ILE A 260 -19.86 -9.06 2.03
C ILE A 260 -20.81 -9.52 3.15
N GLN A 261 -21.47 -10.67 2.97
CA GLN A 261 -22.39 -11.23 3.96
C GLN A 261 -21.68 -11.61 5.26
N VAL A 262 -20.46 -12.14 5.18
CA VAL A 262 -19.61 -12.42 6.35
C VAL A 262 -19.27 -11.12 7.09
N MET A 263 -18.84 -10.10 6.40
CA MET A 263 -18.56 -8.78 7.02
C MET A 263 -19.82 -8.19 7.67
N ARG A 264 -20.99 -8.37 7.06
CA ARG A 264 -22.26 -7.96 7.69
C ARG A 264 -22.55 -8.73 8.98
N SER A 265 -22.23 -10.02 9.01
CA SER A 265 -22.37 -10.83 10.24
C SER A 265 -21.44 -10.32 11.34
N PHE A 266 -20.20 -9.95 10.99
CA PHE A 266 -19.26 -9.37 11.95
C PHE A 266 -19.81 -8.09 12.60
N MET A 267 -20.50 -7.25 11.85
CA MET A 267 -21.04 -5.98 12.32
C MET A 267 -22.41 -6.11 13.02
N TYR A 268 -23.30 -6.93 12.49
CA TYR A 268 -24.73 -6.93 12.88
C TYR A 268 -25.22 -8.27 13.45
N GLY A 269 -24.40 -9.32 13.39
CA GLY A 269 -24.75 -10.67 13.80
C GLY A 269 -25.43 -11.50 12.72
N PRO A 270 -25.51 -12.83 12.93
CA PRO A 270 -26.01 -13.80 11.94
C PRO A 270 -27.50 -13.69 11.62
N ASP A 271 -28.28 -13.07 12.49
CA ASP A 271 -29.73 -12.88 12.30
C ASP A 271 -30.08 -11.59 11.52
N ALA A 272 -29.08 -10.78 11.17
CA ALA A 272 -29.32 -9.54 10.44
C ALA A 272 -29.66 -9.82 8.96
N ASP A 273 -30.42 -8.91 8.35
CA ASP A 273 -30.78 -9.00 6.93
C ASP A 273 -29.50 -9.06 6.07
N ASP A 274 -29.44 -10.03 5.16
CA ASP A 274 -28.32 -10.25 4.23
C ASP A 274 -26.97 -10.50 4.92
N ALA A 275 -26.98 -11.06 6.13
CA ALA A 275 -25.80 -11.53 6.85
C ALA A 275 -25.59 -13.03 6.63
N HIS A 276 -24.35 -13.50 6.79
CA HIS A 276 -24.03 -14.93 6.69
C HIS A 276 -24.40 -15.65 8.01
N PRO A 277 -25.24 -16.72 7.98
CA PRO A 277 -25.81 -17.30 9.20
C PRO A 277 -24.80 -18.05 10.09
N ASP A 278 -23.64 -18.42 9.55
CA ASP A 278 -22.65 -19.25 10.26
C ASP A 278 -21.56 -18.43 10.97
N TYR A 279 -21.57 -17.09 10.85
CA TYR A 279 -20.57 -16.23 11.47
C TYR A 279 -21.15 -15.39 12.60
N PRO A 280 -20.56 -15.40 13.81
CA PRO A 280 -21.02 -14.60 14.94
C PRO A 280 -20.74 -13.11 14.73
N GLN A 281 -21.44 -12.28 15.52
CA GLN A 281 -21.07 -10.87 15.65
C GLN A 281 -19.78 -10.73 16.46
N ILE A 282 -18.80 -10.01 15.92
CA ILE A 282 -17.49 -9.78 16.54
C ILE A 282 -17.09 -8.29 16.59
N SER A 283 -17.92 -7.42 16.07
CA SER A 283 -17.68 -5.97 16.03
C SER A 283 -18.99 -5.18 16.10
N SER A 284 -18.93 -3.90 15.77
CA SER A 284 -20.11 -3.03 15.65
C SER A 284 -20.21 -2.40 14.26
N SER A 285 -21.36 -1.77 14.01
CA SER A 285 -21.56 -1.03 12.75
C SER A 285 -20.64 0.16 12.55
N ASP A 286 -19.86 0.56 13.56
CA ASP A 286 -18.93 1.68 13.46
C ASP A 286 -17.81 1.42 12.44
N LEU A 287 -17.56 0.12 12.10
CA LEU A 287 -16.57 -0.25 11.08
C LEU A 287 -16.77 0.46 9.74
N VAL A 288 -18.02 0.82 9.39
CA VAL A 288 -18.34 1.53 8.14
C VAL A 288 -17.86 3.00 8.12
N GLU A 289 -17.37 3.51 9.25
CA GLU A 289 -16.80 4.86 9.37
C GLU A 289 -15.28 4.82 9.60
N PHE A 290 -14.65 3.62 9.58
CA PHE A 290 -13.24 3.45 9.93
C PHE A 290 -12.35 3.41 8.69
N THR A 291 -11.36 4.31 8.68
CA THR A 291 -10.14 4.24 7.89
C THR A 291 -9.00 3.72 8.77
N GLU A 292 -7.74 3.91 8.40
CA GLU A 292 -6.57 3.36 9.11
C GLU A 292 -6.52 3.79 10.59
N GLU A 293 -6.46 5.10 10.85
CA GLU A 293 -6.33 5.64 12.20
C GLU A 293 -7.59 5.44 13.06
N PRO A 294 -8.81 5.75 12.58
CA PRO A 294 -10.04 5.47 13.34
C PRO A 294 -10.22 4.00 13.72
N SER A 295 -9.68 3.05 12.94
CA SER A 295 -9.71 1.62 13.29
C SER A 295 -8.62 1.24 14.28
N ARG A 296 -7.43 1.88 14.23
CA ARG A 296 -6.29 1.65 15.11
C ARG A 296 -6.52 2.21 16.52
N GLU A 297 -6.99 3.44 16.61
CA GLU A 297 -7.14 4.15 17.89
C GLU A 297 -7.92 3.36 18.95
N PRO A 298 -9.07 2.70 18.67
CA PRO A 298 -9.74 1.86 19.65
C PRO A 298 -8.88 0.71 20.18
N PHE A 299 -8.09 0.07 19.30
CA PHE A 299 -7.21 -1.02 19.72
C PHE A 299 -6.07 -0.50 20.59
N THR A 300 -5.33 0.52 20.16
CA THR A 300 -4.24 1.14 20.93
C THR A 300 -4.72 1.69 22.28
N ALA A 301 -5.97 2.20 22.35
CA ALA A 301 -6.57 2.68 23.58
C ALA A 301 -7.14 1.58 24.52
N GLY A 302 -7.01 0.31 24.16
CA GLY A 302 -7.48 -0.83 24.98
C GLY A 302 -8.98 -1.10 24.89
N ASN A 303 -9.65 -0.63 23.84
CA ASN A 303 -11.10 -0.81 23.64
C ASN A 303 -11.45 -1.88 22.58
N ALA A 304 -10.45 -2.49 21.94
CA ALA A 304 -10.59 -3.60 21.02
C ALA A 304 -9.63 -4.74 21.36
N ILE A 305 -9.97 -5.97 20.98
CA ILE A 305 -9.21 -7.19 21.30
C ILE A 305 -8.36 -7.64 20.12
N PHE A 306 -8.95 -7.60 18.90
CA PHE A 306 -8.28 -7.89 17.64
C PHE A 306 -8.37 -6.69 16.71
N HIS A 307 -7.36 -6.55 15.84
CA HIS A 307 -7.23 -5.42 14.93
C HIS A 307 -6.50 -5.83 13.65
N ARG A 308 -7.03 -5.46 12.49
CA ARG A 308 -6.32 -5.58 11.22
C ARG A 308 -5.73 -4.25 10.84
N ASN A 309 -4.40 -4.18 10.66
CA ASN A 309 -3.76 -2.97 10.15
C ASN A 309 -2.36 -3.26 9.59
N TRP A 310 -1.74 -2.24 9.04
CA TRP A 310 -0.43 -2.20 8.41
C TRP A 310 0.72 -2.30 9.44
N PRO A 311 1.96 -2.61 9.01
CA PRO A 311 3.11 -2.79 9.90
C PRO A 311 3.45 -1.60 10.81
N TYR A 312 3.21 -0.36 10.38
CA TYR A 312 3.42 0.81 11.24
C TYR A 312 2.62 0.72 12.56
N SER A 313 1.40 0.22 12.47
CA SER A 313 0.52 0.02 13.61
C SER A 313 1.03 -1.07 14.57
N VAL A 314 1.72 -2.11 14.04
CA VAL A 314 2.35 -3.15 14.87
C VAL A 314 3.38 -2.52 15.79
N ARG A 315 4.25 -1.65 15.27
CA ARG A 315 5.24 -0.94 16.09
C ARG A 315 4.59 -0.10 17.18
N ILE A 316 3.54 0.65 16.86
CA ILE A 316 2.84 1.50 17.83
C ILE A 316 2.19 0.66 18.94
N ASN A 317 1.54 -0.45 18.57
CA ASN A 317 0.83 -1.30 19.52
C ASN A 317 1.79 -2.16 20.36
N ASP A 318 2.94 -2.57 19.80
CA ASP A 318 4.01 -3.20 20.56
C ASP A 318 4.61 -2.26 21.60
N GLU A 319 4.80 -0.98 21.27
CA GLU A 319 5.26 0.02 22.24
C GLU A 319 4.25 0.23 23.38
N GLU A 320 2.94 0.17 23.11
CA GLU A 320 1.89 0.33 24.11
C GLU A 320 1.73 -0.90 25.00
N TYR A 321 1.77 -2.12 24.45
CA TYR A 321 1.40 -3.34 25.16
C TYR A 321 2.56 -4.28 25.48
N GLY A 322 3.70 -4.19 24.78
CA GLY A 322 4.85 -5.07 24.96
C GLY A 322 4.47 -6.55 24.90
N ASP A 323 4.82 -7.32 25.94
CA ASP A 323 4.56 -8.78 26.00
C ASP A 323 3.07 -9.18 25.94
N ASP A 324 2.14 -8.23 26.15
CA ASP A 324 0.69 -8.46 26.09
C ASP A 324 0.12 -8.35 24.67
N PHE A 325 0.97 -8.12 23.68
CA PHE A 325 0.63 -7.96 22.26
C PHE A 325 1.28 -9.04 21.41
N ASP A 326 0.61 -9.43 20.31
CA ASP A 326 1.19 -10.29 19.30
C ASP A 326 0.45 -10.13 17.95
N ILE A 327 0.98 -10.74 16.88
CA ILE A 327 0.41 -10.70 15.55
C ILE A 327 0.28 -12.09 14.94
N MET A 328 -0.58 -12.21 13.92
CA MET A 328 -0.77 -13.44 13.15
C MET A 328 -1.05 -13.10 11.68
N PRO A 329 -0.83 -14.04 10.72
CA PRO A 329 -1.26 -13.87 9.34
C PRO A 329 -2.77 -13.63 9.24
N MET A 330 -3.20 -13.01 8.13
CA MET A 330 -4.63 -12.83 7.86
C MET A 330 -5.36 -14.18 7.79
N PRO A 331 -6.58 -14.28 8.33
CA PRO A 331 -7.38 -15.49 8.20
C PRO A 331 -7.79 -15.80 6.76
N TYR A 332 -8.19 -17.03 6.46
CA TYR A 332 -8.63 -17.46 5.14
C TYR A 332 -10.10 -17.93 5.12
N GLY A 333 -10.76 -17.73 3.96
CA GLY A 333 -12.14 -18.21 3.73
C GLY A 333 -12.18 -19.66 3.28
N VAL A 334 -11.35 -20.00 2.27
CA VAL A 334 -11.18 -21.35 1.75
C VAL A 334 -9.69 -21.71 1.69
N GLU A 335 -9.37 -23.00 1.70
CA GLU A 335 -7.98 -23.47 1.59
C GLU A 335 -7.29 -22.93 0.32
N GLU A 336 -5.97 -22.75 0.38
CA GLU A 336 -5.17 -22.33 -0.76
C GLU A 336 -5.40 -23.24 -1.97
N GLY A 337 -5.62 -22.64 -3.14
CA GLY A 337 -5.94 -23.34 -4.39
C GLY A 337 -7.34 -23.94 -4.45
N ALA A 338 -8.18 -23.75 -3.42
CA ALA A 338 -9.58 -24.20 -3.44
C ALA A 338 -10.56 -23.14 -3.97
N GLY A 339 -10.08 -21.95 -4.33
CA GLY A 339 -10.89 -20.89 -4.95
C GLY A 339 -11.46 -21.34 -6.30
N ASN A 340 -12.74 -21.08 -6.51
CA ASN A 340 -13.45 -21.50 -7.74
C ASN A 340 -13.78 -20.32 -8.66
N PHE A 341 -13.51 -19.08 -8.24
CA PHE A 341 -13.99 -17.85 -8.85
C PHE A 341 -12.83 -16.88 -9.24
N GLY A 342 -11.60 -17.39 -9.34
CA GLY A 342 -10.42 -16.63 -9.75
C GLY A 342 -9.52 -16.18 -8.60
N GLY A 343 -10.04 -16.09 -7.37
CA GLY A 343 -9.22 -15.85 -6.17
C GLY A 343 -8.42 -17.09 -5.76
N THR A 344 -7.32 -16.86 -5.07
CA THR A 344 -6.39 -17.94 -4.69
C THR A 344 -6.90 -18.82 -3.54
N GLY A 345 -7.75 -18.30 -2.67
CA GLY A 345 -7.96 -18.90 -1.36
C GLY A 345 -6.68 -18.79 -0.50
N GLY A 346 -6.68 -19.42 0.67
CA GLY A 346 -5.58 -19.31 1.61
C GLY A 346 -5.52 -17.95 2.32
N THR A 347 -4.50 -17.74 3.15
CA THR A 347 -4.24 -16.43 3.73
C THR A 347 -3.85 -15.44 2.64
N ASN A 348 -4.36 -14.23 2.72
CA ASN A 348 -4.05 -13.16 1.77
C ASN A 348 -3.90 -11.84 2.51
N SER A 349 -2.80 -11.14 2.25
CA SER A 349 -2.58 -9.78 2.72
C SER A 349 -2.57 -8.83 1.52
N ALA A 350 -3.32 -7.75 1.58
CA ALA A 350 -3.30 -6.79 0.47
C ALA A 350 -1.91 -6.20 0.29
N LEU A 351 -1.41 -6.16 -0.94
CA LEU A 351 -0.16 -5.49 -1.26
C LEU A 351 -0.43 -4.01 -1.47
N GLY A 352 -0.05 -3.21 -0.50
CA GLY A 352 0.14 -1.78 -0.59
C GLY A 352 1.60 -1.44 -0.88
N GLY A 353 1.96 -0.20 -0.63
CA GLY A 353 3.33 0.25 -0.73
C GLY A 353 3.44 1.62 -1.38
N TRP A 354 4.64 2.17 -1.31
CA TRP A 354 4.92 3.54 -1.68
C TRP A 354 6.15 3.65 -2.55
N HIS A 355 6.13 4.60 -3.47
CA HIS A 355 7.24 4.89 -4.38
C HIS A 355 7.68 6.34 -4.23
N LEU A 356 8.97 6.58 -4.30
CA LEU A 356 9.52 7.92 -4.49
C LEU A 356 9.62 8.21 -5.99
N THR A 357 9.00 9.29 -6.42
CA THR A 357 9.06 9.77 -7.81
C THR A 357 9.59 11.17 -7.86
N VAL A 358 10.39 11.50 -8.88
CA VAL A 358 10.97 12.83 -9.05
C VAL A 358 10.09 13.70 -9.93
N ASN A 359 9.87 14.92 -9.49
CA ASN A 359 9.17 15.95 -10.25
C ASN A 359 10.03 16.37 -11.47
N PRO A 360 9.57 16.19 -12.70
CA PRO A 360 10.34 16.60 -13.88
C PRO A 360 10.50 18.12 -14.00
N ASN A 361 9.74 18.91 -13.21
CA ASN A 361 9.83 20.36 -13.15
C ASN A 361 10.69 20.85 -11.99
N SER A 362 11.37 19.96 -11.24
CA SER A 362 12.29 20.35 -10.17
C SER A 362 13.37 21.28 -10.70
N ASP A 363 13.73 22.29 -9.92
CA ASP A 363 14.85 23.19 -10.22
C ASP A 363 16.21 22.50 -9.95
N ASN A 364 16.22 21.34 -9.25
CA ASN A 364 17.43 20.61 -8.84
C ASN A 364 17.31 19.08 -9.11
N PRO A 365 17.06 18.66 -10.35
CA PRO A 365 16.72 17.27 -10.65
C PRO A 365 17.88 16.31 -10.33
N SER A 366 19.15 16.68 -10.57
CA SER A 366 20.31 15.83 -10.23
C SER A 366 20.44 15.61 -8.72
N ALA A 367 20.23 16.64 -7.90
CA ALA A 367 20.23 16.50 -6.44
C ALA A 367 19.04 15.65 -5.94
N ALA A 368 17.87 15.79 -6.56
CA ALA A 368 16.71 14.94 -6.24
C ALA A 368 16.98 13.47 -6.56
N VAL A 369 17.63 13.16 -7.68
CA VAL A 369 18.04 11.80 -8.02
C VAL A 369 19.08 11.25 -7.03
N GLN A 370 20.06 12.05 -6.58
CA GLN A 370 21.01 11.64 -5.54
C GLN A 370 20.31 11.30 -4.21
N VAL A 371 19.22 11.99 -3.88
CA VAL A 371 18.40 11.64 -2.71
C VAL A 371 17.75 10.27 -2.91
N LEU A 372 17.22 9.93 -4.09
CA LEU A 372 16.70 8.59 -4.38
C LEU A 372 17.79 7.51 -4.29
N GLU A 373 18.98 7.77 -4.86
CA GLU A 373 20.14 6.87 -4.73
C GLU A 373 20.48 6.56 -3.27
N ALA A 374 20.43 7.58 -2.41
CA ALA A 374 20.67 7.40 -0.99
C ALA A 374 19.55 6.61 -0.31
N PHE A 375 18.28 6.79 -0.69
CA PHE A 375 17.15 5.98 -0.19
C PHE A 375 17.26 4.50 -0.57
N ALA A 376 17.84 4.17 -1.71
CA ALA A 376 18.09 2.79 -2.14
C ALA A 376 19.18 2.08 -1.32
N ASN A 377 19.84 2.77 -0.39
CA ASN A 377 20.89 2.17 0.43
C ASN A 377 20.30 1.37 1.60
N GLU A 378 20.82 0.15 1.83
CA GLU A 378 20.41 -0.73 2.93
C GLU A 378 20.39 -0.05 4.30
N SER A 379 21.34 0.86 4.58
CA SER A 379 21.39 1.58 5.87
C SER A 379 20.19 2.51 6.08
N VAL A 380 19.63 3.06 5.00
CA VAL A 380 18.42 3.91 5.04
C VAL A 380 17.19 3.02 5.20
N MET A 381 17.09 1.91 4.46
CA MET A 381 16.02 0.91 4.64
C MET A 381 15.94 0.42 6.08
N ASN A 382 17.09 0.07 6.67
CA ASN A 382 17.19 -0.34 8.07
C ASN A 382 16.75 0.77 9.04
N THR A 383 17.03 2.03 8.71
CA THR A 383 16.56 3.17 9.50
C THR A 383 15.04 3.31 9.42
N LEU A 384 14.47 3.24 8.22
CA LEU A 384 13.02 3.31 8.00
C LEU A 384 12.30 2.17 8.73
N PHE A 385 12.83 0.95 8.64
CA PHE A 385 12.26 -0.22 9.30
C PHE A 385 12.28 -0.06 10.83
N ARG A 386 13.41 0.35 11.41
CA ARG A 386 13.54 0.55 12.85
C ARG A 386 12.66 1.66 13.39
N GLU A 387 12.63 2.81 12.71
CA GLU A 387 11.93 4.01 13.21
C GLU A 387 10.42 3.99 12.95
N GLY A 388 9.98 3.42 11.84
CA GLY A 388 8.59 3.46 11.39
C GLY A 388 7.90 2.10 11.22
N GLY A 389 8.66 0.99 11.25
CA GLY A 389 8.12 -0.32 10.89
C GLY A 389 7.91 -0.49 9.39
N TRP A 390 8.43 0.43 8.55
CA TRP A 390 8.33 0.37 7.09
C TRP A 390 9.29 -0.69 6.55
N LEU A 391 8.71 -1.73 5.96
CA LEU A 391 9.46 -2.91 5.53
C LEU A 391 10.39 -2.58 4.35
N PRO A 392 11.64 -3.07 4.35
CA PRO A 392 12.54 -2.94 3.21
C PRO A 392 11.92 -3.53 1.93
N PRO A 393 12.06 -2.88 0.77
CA PRO A 393 11.61 -3.44 -0.50
C PRO A 393 12.49 -4.61 -1.00
N ASP A 394 13.72 -4.73 -0.49
CA ASP A 394 14.59 -5.88 -0.65
C ASP A 394 14.32 -6.90 0.48
N PRO A 395 13.75 -8.09 0.17
CA PRO A 395 13.43 -9.09 1.17
C PRO A 395 14.67 -9.59 1.94
N SER A 396 15.85 -9.59 1.31
CA SER A 396 17.08 -10.06 1.95
C SER A 396 17.50 -9.19 3.11
N VAL A 397 17.18 -7.90 3.08
CA VAL A 397 17.42 -6.95 4.18
C VAL A 397 16.52 -7.30 5.37
N THR A 398 15.25 -7.64 5.13
CA THR A 398 14.31 -8.09 6.17
C THR A 398 14.72 -9.44 6.75
N GLU A 399 15.10 -10.41 5.91
CA GLU A 399 15.56 -11.74 6.34
C GLU A 399 16.85 -11.70 7.17
N ALA A 400 17.73 -10.72 6.88
CA ALA A 400 18.97 -10.52 7.62
C ALA A 400 18.80 -9.69 8.90
N ALA A 401 17.62 -9.09 9.09
CA ALA A 401 17.37 -8.18 10.21
C ALA A 401 17.34 -8.93 11.54
N ASP A 402 18.01 -8.36 12.53
CA ASP A 402 17.96 -8.78 13.91
C ASP A 402 17.44 -7.61 14.80
N GLU A 403 17.40 -7.79 16.10
CA GLU A 403 16.95 -6.76 17.05
C GLU A 403 17.74 -5.43 16.91
N SER A 404 18.99 -5.48 16.44
CA SER A 404 19.79 -4.26 16.23
C SER A 404 19.38 -3.47 15.01
N VAL A 405 18.75 -4.14 14.04
CA VAL A 405 18.25 -3.57 12.78
C VAL A 405 16.75 -3.28 12.87
N ALA A 406 15.95 -4.28 13.23
CA ALA A 406 14.49 -4.21 13.23
C ALA A 406 13.89 -3.66 14.55
N GLY A 407 14.73 -3.50 15.61
CA GLY A 407 14.20 -3.08 16.91
C GLY A 407 13.17 -4.09 17.44
N SER A 408 12.06 -3.60 17.97
CA SER A 408 11.00 -4.45 18.51
C SER A 408 10.26 -5.26 17.42
N MET A 409 10.36 -4.84 16.15
CA MET A 409 9.77 -5.58 15.02
C MET A 409 10.44 -6.94 14.75
N ALA A 410 11.66 -7.16 15.25
CA ALA A 410 12.40 -8.41 15.04
C ALA A 410 11.64 -9.68 15.50
N GLN A 411 10.82 -9.56 16.54
CA GLN A 411 10.03 -10.69 17.05
C GLN A 411 8.87 -11.10 16.12
N TYR A 412 8.48 -10.25 15.18
CA TYR A 412 7.33 -10.44 14.28
C TYR A 412 7.74 -10.85 12.87
N LEU A 413 9.04 -10.98 12.58
CA LEU A 413 9.55 -11.23 11.23
C LEU A 413 9.01 -12.52 10.61
N ASP A 414 8.83 -13.58 11.39
CA ASP A 414 8.27 -14.84 10.90
C ASP A 414 6.82 -14.64 10.40
N THR A 415 6.01 -13.89 11.13
CA THR A 415 4.62 -13.56 10.73
C THR A 415 4.61 -12.65 9.51
N MET A 416 5.50 -11.64 9.48
CA MET A 416 5.64 -10.73 8.34
C MET A 416 6.09 -11.48 7.08
N ALA A 417 6.95 -12.48 7.21
CA ALA A 417 7.36 -13.33 6.09
C ALA A 417 6.16 -14.09 5.50
N VAL A 418 5.33 -14.72 6.34
CA VAL A 418 4.10 -15.40 5.87
C VAL A 418 3.17 -14.40 5.18
N ALA A 419 2.96 -13.21 5.74
CA ALA A 419 2.12 -12.19 5.11
C ALA A 419 2.69 -11.72 3.76
N GLY A 420 4.01 -11.49 3.68
CA GLY A 420 4.70 -11.07 2.46
C GLY A 420 4.66 -12.11 1.34
N GLU A 421 4.79 -13.41 1.67
CA GLU A 421 4.69 -14.52 0.69
C GLU A 421 3.27 -14.68 0.13
N ASN A 422 2.25 -14.19 0.85
CA ASN A 422 0.84 -14.32 0.49
C ASN A 422 0.19 -12.97 0.15
N THR A 423 0.94 -12.07 -0.46
CA THR A 423 0.40 -10.77 -0.85
C THR A 423 -0.48 -10.87 -2.09
N VAL A 424 -1.58 -10.10 -2.08
CA VAL A 424 -2.45 -9.90 -3.24
C VAL A 424 -2.46 -8.43 -3.65
N PRO A 425 -2.02 -8.09 -4.87
CA PRO A 425 -2.07 -6.71 -5.32
C PRO A 425 -3.52 -6.29 -5.64
N ARG A 426 -3.77 -5.00 -5.54
CA ARG A 426 -4.94 -4.38 -6.18
C ARG A 426 -4.78 -4.42 -7.71
N PRO A 427 -5.82 -4.17 -8.50
CA PRO A 427 -5.65 -4.00 -9.95
C PRO A 427 -4.67 -2.88 -10.29
N VAL A 428 -3.63 -3.21 -11.08
CA VAL A 428 -2.54 -2.30 -11.46
C VAL A 428 -2.76 -1.84 -12.90
N THR A 429 -3.70 -0.92 -13.09
CA THR A 429 -4.08 -0.42 -14.43
C THR A 429 -4.34 1.08 -14.40
N VAL A 430 -4.30 1.71 -15.57
CA VAL A 430 -4.56 3.15 -15.71
C VAL A 430 -6.00 3.56 -15.32
N VAL A 431 -6.94 2.61 -15.31
CA VAL A 431 -8.36 2.84 -14.97
C VAL A 431 -8.68 2.54 -13.50
N TRP A 432 -7.75 1.97 -12.76
CA TRP A 432 -7.97 1.64 -11.35
C TRP A 432 -8.42 2.84 -10.50
N PRO A 433 -7.83 4.04 -10.64
CA PRO A 433 -8.28 5.20 -9.87
C PRO A 433 -9.74 5.61 -10.09
N ASP A 434 -10.31 5.23 -11.24
CA ASP A 434 -11.73 5.48 -11.55
C ASP A 434 -12.62 4.30 -11.09
N GLN A 435 -12.07 3.08 -11.03
CA GLN A 435 -12.77 1.86 -10.60
C GLN A 435 -12.85 1.75 -9.06
N SER A 436 -11.79 2.09 -8.37
CA SER A 436 -11.68 1.98 -6.91
C SER A 436 -12.85 2.64 -6.16
N PRO A 437 -13.25 3.90 -6.43
CA PRO A 437 -14.39 4.52 -5.76
C PRO A 437 -15.74 3.89 -6.12
N LEU A 438 -15.89 3.27 -7.30
CA LEU A 438 -17.10 2.52 -7.67
C LEU A 438 -17.21 1.25 -6.82
N ILE A 439 -16.10 0.53 -6.68
CA ILE A 439 -16.01 -0.70 -5.88
C ILE A 439 -16.29 -0.39 -4.40
N SER A 440 -15.57 0.57 -3.81
CA SER A 440 -15.77 0.92 -2.40
C SER A 440 -17.17 1.45 -2.12
N GLY A 441 -17.76 2.21 -3.05
CA GLY A 441 -19.13 2.73 -2.92
C GLY A 441 -20.19 1.65 -2.86
N GLU A 442 -20.12 0.63 -3.73
CA GLU A 442 -21.08 -0.47 -3.76
C GLU A 442 -20.89 -1.43 -2.56
N ILE A 443 -19.63 -1.70 -2.16
CA ILE A 443 -19.33 -2.49 -0.96
C ILE A 443 -19.89 -1.77 0.27
N HIS A 444 -19.63 -0.48 0.43
CA HIS A 444 -20.13 0.30 1.56
C HIS A 444 -21.65 0.36 1.59
N ALA A 445 -22.32 0.53 0.44
CA ALA A 445 -23.80 0.48 0.36
C ALA A 445 -24.35 -0.90 0.80
N ALA A 446 -23.63 -1.98 0.53
CA ALA A 446 -23.98 -3.29 1.03
C ALA A 446 -23.67 -3.46 2.52
N TYR A 447 -22.54 -2.96 3.01
CA TYR A 447 -22.20 -2.99 4.44
C TYR A 447 -23.23 -2.25 5.31
N THR A 448 -23.66 -1.06 4.88
CA THR A 448 -24.69 -0.27 5.60
C THR A 448 -26.10 -0.85 5.47
N GLY A 449 -26.35 -1.73 4.49
CA GLY A 449 -27.67 -2.30 4.20
C GLY A 449 -28.55 -1.43 3.32
N ASP A 450 -28.01 -0.39 2.68
CA ASP A 450 -28.69 0.39 1.66
C ASP A 450 -29.01 -0.45 0.40
N LYS A 451 -28.16 -1.47 0.15
CA LYS A 451 -28.36 -2.50 -0.86
C LYS A 451 -28.09 -3.88 -0.25
N THR A 452 -28.66 -4.93 -0.86
CA THR A 452 -28.17 -6.29 -0.58
C THR A 452 -26.84 -6.53 -1.26
N ALA A 453 -26.00 -7.42 -0.74
CA ALA A 453 -24.71 -7.78 -1.34
C ALA A 453 -24.86 -8.16 -2.83
N ALA A 454 -25.82 -9.02 -3.15
CA ALA A 454 -26.08 -9.42 -4.54
C ALA A 454 -26.53 -8.25 -5.43
N SER A 455 -27.33 -7.30 -4.91
CA SER A 455 -27.77 -6.14 -5.70
C SER A 455 -26.63 -5.15 -5.94
N ALA A 456 -25.81 -4.87 -4.91
CA ALA A 456 -24.66 -4.00 -5.01
C ALA A 456 -23.65 -4.53 -6.03
N MET A 457 -23.32 -5.82 -5.96
CA MET A 457 -22.37 -6.44 -6.90
C MET A 457 -22.93 -6.52 -8.35
N SER A 458 -24.23 -6.75 -8.51
CA SER A 458 -24.85 -6.68 -9.84
C SER A 458 -24.82 -5.27 -10.45
N ASP A 459 -25.01 -4.23 -9.64
CA ASP A 459 -24.90 -2.85 -10.10
C ASP A 459 -23.42 -2.49 -10.43
N LEU A 460 -22.47 -3.00 -9.62
CA LEU A 460 -21.05 -2.80 -9.83
C LEU A 460 -20.55 -3.39 -11.15
N VAL A 461 -21.06 -4.55 -11.59
CA VAL A 461 -20.72 -5.13 -12.90
C VAL A 461 -20.91 -4.10 -14.02
N GLY A 462 -22.07 -3.44 -14.08
CA GLY A 462 -22.34 -2.45 -15.12
C GLY A 462 -21.45 -1.21 -15.04
N GLN A 463 -21.11 -0.77 -13.82
CA GLN A 463 -20.23 0.37 -13.61
C GLN A 463 -18.79 0.06 -14.03
N LEU A 464 -18.30 -1.15 -13.74
CA LEU A 464 -16.97 -1.59 -14.16
C LEU A 464 -16.90 -1.86 -15.66
N GLU A 465 -17.96 -2.41 -16.29
CA GLU A 465 -18.03 -2.54 -17.75
C GLU A 465 -17.92 -1.18 -18.46
N ASP A 466 -18.54 -0.14 -17.90
CA ASP A 466 -18.42 1.22 -18.42
C ASP A 466 -17.01 1.81 -18.20
N ALA A 467 -16.38 1.55 -17.06
CA ALA A 467 -15.05 2.01 -16.73
C ALA A 467 -13.93 1.28 -17.51
N GLU A 468 -14.20 0.09 -18.05
CA GLU A 468 -13.29 -0.64 -18.95
C GLU A 468 -13.33 -0.13 -20.41
N GLN A 469 -14.27 0.75 -20.77
CA GLN A 469 -14.38 1.33 -22.12
C GLN A 469 -13.51 2.59 -22.24
N VAL A 470 -12.19 2.40 -22.44
CA VAL A 470 -11.18 3.49 -22.52
C VAL A 470 -10.87 3.82 -23.97
#